data_c7bfae053a7cb849ef93514578c75b04
#
_entry.id   c7bfae053a7cb849ef93514578c75b04
#
_cell.length_a   1.000
_cell.length_b   1.000
_cell.length_c   1.000
_cell.angle_alpha   90.00
_cell.angle_beta   90.00
_cell.angle_gamma   90.00
#
_symmetry.space_group_name_H-M   'P 1'
#
loop_
_entity.id
_entity.type
_entity.pdbx_description
1 polymer ?
#
loop_
_entity_poly.entity_id
_entity_poly.type
_entity_poly.pdbx_seq_one_letter_code
_entity_poly.pdbx_strand_id
1 'polypeptide(L)'
;MLRRPLPLRASLLLAALVFTTPAWSADPVHKETVELTASKNAHSVKGKIKGYATAEYTLTGKAGQTLSVKLKTNQPSNYFNIRQPGQDEALFIGSTSGNSYQAKLPADGEYTVQVYLMRNAARRNAVANYSLEMRLRD
;
A
#
# COMPACT_ATOMS: atom_id res chain seq x y z
N MET A 1 -47.35 13.87 67.43
CA MET A 1 -46.53 14.47 66.38
C MET A 1 -45.89 13.34 65.58
N LEU A 2 -46.38 13.12 64.39
CA LEU A 2 -45.82 12.12 63.46
C LEU A 2 -44.61 12.73 62.71
N ARG A 3 -43.39 12.23 62.98
CA ARG A 3 -42.23 12.55 62.16
C ARG A 3 -42.23 11.66 60.92
N ARG A 4 -42.36 12.29 59.78
CA ARG A 4 -42.19 11.61 58.47
C ARG A 4 -40.69 11.34 58.27
N PRO A 5 -40.28 10.13 57.87
CA PRO A 5 -38.91 9.89 57.46
C PRO A 5 -38.68 10.49 56.09
N LEU A 6 -37.59 11.22 55.95
CA LEU A 6 -37.11 11.72 54.67
C LEU A 6 -36.60 10.53 53.81
N PRO A 7 -36.92 10.48 52.52
CA PRO A 7 -36.39 9.44 51.68
C PRO A 7 -34.90 9.66 51.42
N LEU A 8 -34.12 8.65 51.78
CA LEU A 8 -32.72 8.57 51.36
C LEU A 8 -32.67 8.46 49.85
N ARG A 9 -32.22 9.51 49.20
CA ARG A 9 -31.88 9.47 47.77
C ARG A 9 -30.55 8.74 47.64
N ALA A 10 -30.57 7.48 47.27
CA ALA A 10 -29.41 6.75 46.83
C ALA A 10 -29.04 7.26 45.42
N SER A 11 -28.00 8.08 45.35
CA SER A 11 -27.40 8.44 44.08
C SER A 11 -26.60 7.24 43.59
N LEU A 12 -27.15 6.53 42.60
CA LEU A 12 -26.38 5.56 41.83
C LEU A 12 -25.41 6.33 40.95
N LEU A 13 -24.16 6.36 41.36
CA LEU A 13 -23.03 6.74 40.47
C LEU A 13 -22.82 5.59 39.50
N LEU A 14 -23.36 5.73 38.31
CA LEU A 14 -23.06 4.85 37.20
C LEU A 14 -21.64 5.20 36.71
N ALA A 15 -20.63 4.46 37.15
CA ALA A 15 -19.28 4.55 36.61
C ALA A 15 -19.32 3.94 35.20
N ALA A 16 -19.34 4.82 34.19
CA ALA A 16 -19.14 4.39 32.81
C ALA A 16 -17.68 3.96 32.65
N LEU A 17 -17.45 2.65 32.60
CA LEU A 17 -16.17 2.09 32.16
C LEU A 17 -16.03 2.41 30.68
N VAL A 18 -15.23 3.42 30.37
CA VAL A 18 -14.81 3.67 28.99
C VAL A 18 -13.74 2.63 28.67
N PHE A 19 -14.15 1.57 27.98
CA PHE A 19 -13.20 0.66 27.37
C PHE A 19 -12.55 1.36 26.19
N THR A 20 -11.36 1.90 26.36
CA THR A 20 -10.52 2.35 25.25
C THR A 20 -9.98 1.09 24.56
N THR A 21 -10.59 0.69 23.47
CA THR A 21 -10.00 -0.34 22.60
C THR A 21 -8.73 0.23 21.97
N PRO A 22 -7.57 -0.46 22.05
CA PRO A 22 -6.39 -0.03 21.33
C PRO A 22 -6.72 -0.05 19.83
N ALA A 23 -6.62 1.09 19.17
CA ALA A 23 -6.73 1.16 17.73
C ALA A 23 -5.45 0.57 17.13
N TRP A 24 -5.56 -0.63 16.57
CA TRP A 24 -4.49 -1.20 15.73
C TRP A 24 -4.51 -0.45 14.42
N SER A 25 -3.58 0.50 14.23
CA SER A 25 -3.42 1.13 12.92
C SER A 25 -2.64 0.19 12.00
N ALA A 26 -3.25 -0.15 10.86
CA ALA A 26 -2.53 -0.81 9.78
C ALA A 26 -1.42 0.10 9.26
N ASP A 27 -0.33 -0.49 8.74
CA ASP A 27 0.73 0.26 8.08
C ASP A 27 0.16 1.05 6.89
N PRO A 28 0.61 2.30 6.67
CA PRO A 28 0.05 3.12 5.62
C PRO A 28 0.34 2.54 4.24
N VAL A 29 -0.69 2.53 3.39
CA VAL A 29 -0.60 2.18 1.98
C VAL A 29 -0.97 3.40 1.16
N HIS A 30 0.00 3.94 0.43
CA HIS A 30 -0.27 4.97 -0.57
C HIS A 30 -0.81 4.32 -1.83
N LYS A 31 -1.98 4.73 -2.29
CA LYS A 31 -2.61 4.20 -3.50
C LYS A 31 -2.77 5.28 -4.54
N GLU A 32 -2.34 5.00 -5.76
CA GLU A 32 -2.42 5.90 -6.90
C GLU A 32 -2.83 5.14 -8.16
N THR A 33 -3.77 5.70 -8.91
CA THR A 33 -4.13 5.19 -10.23
C THR A 33 -3.31 5.93 -11.28
N VAL A 34 -2.64 5.17 -12.14
CA VAL A 34 -1.81 5.69 -13.23
C VAL A 34 -2.53 5.47 -14.55
N GLU A 35 -2.81 6.53 -15.28
CA GLU A 35 -3.40 6.44 -16.61
C GLU A 35 -2.30 6.50 -17.68
N LEU A 36 -2.19 5.42 -18.46
CA LEU A 36 -1.29 5.32 -19.60
C LEU A 36 -2.12 5.16 -20.87
N THR A 37 -1.85 6.02 -21.85
CA THR A 37 -2.54 6.04 -23.14
C THR A 37 -1.52 5.96 -24.26
N ALA A 38 -1.96 5.76 -25.51
CA ALA A 38 -1.08 5.76 -26.67
C ALA A 38 -0.30 7.06 -26.84
N SER A 39 -0.88 8.21 -26.47
CA SER A 39 -0.26 9.54 -26.52
C SER A 39 0.55 9.88 -25.27
N LYS A 40 0.21 9.27 -24.13
CA LYS A 40 0.90 9.44 -22.84
C LYS A 40 1.22 8.06 -22.27
N ASN A 41 2.20 7.42 -22.85
CA ASN A 41 2.54 6.02 -22.58
C ASN A 41 3.56 5.79 -21.48
N ALA A 42 4.02 6.85 -20.83
CA ALA A 42 4.99 6.79 -19.73
C ALA A 42 4.56 7.68 -18.57
N HIS A 43 4.80 7.19 -17.35
CA HIS A 43 4.57 7.94 -16.12
C HIS A 43 5.72 7.70 -15.16
N SER A 44 6.26 8.79 -14.62
CA SER A 44 7.30 8.73 -13.59
C SER A 44 6.78 9.36 -12.31
N VAL A 45 7.03 8.71 -11.20
CA VAL A 45 6.64 9.18 -9.87
C VAL A 45 7.82 9.09 -8.91
N LYS A 46 7.95 10.07 -8.03
CA LYS A 46 8.87 10.05 -6.90
C LYS A 46 8.08 9.79 -5.63
N GLY A 47 8.58 8.88 -4.81
CA GLY A 47 7.92 8.52 -3.57
C GLY A 47 8.89 8.25 -2.44
N LYS A 48 8.33 8.09 -1.25
CA LYS A 48 9.05 7.76 -0.03
C LYS A 48 8.22 6.78 0.79
N ILE A 49 8.83 5.69 1.22
CA ILE A 49 8.24 4.74 2.15
C ILE A 49 9.15 4.53 3.35
N LYS A 50 8.56 4.19 4.50
CA LYS A 50 9.27 3.90 5.74
C LYS A 50 8.71 2.67 6.40
N GLY A 51 9.57 1.77 6.84
CA GLY A 51 9.17 0.58 7.57
C GLY A 51 8.28 -0.33 6.74
N TYR A 52 7.14 -0.72 7.27
CA TYR A 52 6.16 -1.57 6.59
C TYR A 52 5.18 -0.80 5.69
N ALA A 53 5.30 0.52 5.59
CA ALA A 53 4.52 1.30 4.65
C ALA A 53 4.82 0.87 3.21
N THR A 54 3.80 0.86 2.36
CA THR A 54 3.91 0.48 0.95
C THR A 54 3.27 1.52 0.05
N ALA A 55 3.60 1.49 -1.24
CA ALA A 55 2.94 2.29 -2.26
C ALA A 55 2.45 1.37 -3.37
N GLU A 56 1.20 1.56 -3.77
CA GLU A 56 0.56 0.78 -4.84
C GLU A 56 0.15 1.70 -5.98
N TYR A 57 0.63 1.35 -7.17
CA TYR A 57 0.30 2.05 -8.42
C TYR A 57 -0.47 1.09 -9.31
N THR A 58 -1.70 1.46 -9.63
CA THR A 58 -2.59 0.63 -10.44
C THR A 58 -2.73 1.21 -11.84
N LEU A 59 -2.52 0.39 -12.84
CA LEU A 59 -2.67 0.74 -14.24
C LEU A 59 -3.50 -0.30 -14.99
N THR A 60 -4.21 0.15 -16.01
CA THR A 60 -4.98 -0.73 -16.90
C THR A 60 -4.15 -1.08 -18.12
N GLY A 61 -4.01 -2.35 -18.40
CA GLY A 61 -3.31 -2.88 -19.57
C GLY A 61 -4.14 -3.88 -20.35
N LYS A 62 -3.69 -4.19 -21.56
CA LYS A 62 -4.28 -5.19 -22.43
C LYS A 62 -3.29 -6.30 -22.71
N ALA A 63 -3.79 -7.52 -22.91
CA ALA A 63 -2.98 -8.65 -23.34
C ALA A 63 -2.16 -8.29 -24.59
N GLY A 64 -0.89 -8.63 -24.58
CA GLY A 64 0.03 -8.36 -25.68
C GLY A 64 0.73 -7.00 -25.64
N GLN A 65 0.25 -6.04 -24.84
CA GLN A 65 1.01 -4.81 -24.60
C GLN A 65 2.27 -5.10 -23.79
N THR A 66 3.34 -4.35 -24.04
CA THR A 66 4.58 -4.45 -23.29
C THR A 66 4.58 -3.45 -22.16
N LEU A 67 4.63 -3.95 -20.93
CA LEU A 67 4.80 -3.14 -19.72
C LEU A 67 6.28 -3.11 -19.32
N SER A 68 6.79 -1.92 -19.09
CA SER A 68 8.13 -1.68 -18.58
C SER A 68 8.03 -0.91 -17.27
N VAL A 69 8.65 -1.44 -16.21
CA VAL A 69 8.70 -0.82 -14.89
C VAL A 69 10.14 -0.79 -14.40
N LYS A 70 10.59 0.38 -13.97
CA LYS A 70 11.93 0.57 -13.41
C LYS A 70 11.85 1.32 -12.09
N LEU A 71 12.52 0.78 -11.08
CA LEU A 71 12.66 1.40 -9.77
C LEU A 71 14.11 1.86 -9.58
N LYS A 72 14.29 3.14 -9.26
CA LYS A 72 15.54 3.72 -8.78
C LYS A 72 15.34 4.08 -7.31
N THR A 73 16.24 3.66 -6.44
CA THR A 73 16.09 3.84 -5.00
C THR A 73 17.45 4.04 -4.33
N ASN A 74 17.44 4.75 -3.20
CA ASN A 74 18.61 4.90 -2.34
C ASN A 74 18.74 3.81 -1.27
N GLN A 75 17.80 2.84 -1.25
CA GLN A 75 17.75 1.78 -0.25
C GLN A 75 17.88 0.41 -0.92
N PRO A 76 18.93 -0.39 -0.61
CA PRO A 76 19.17 -1.68 -1.25
C PRO A 76 18.06 -2.73 -1.03
N SER A 77 17.27 -2.58 0.02
CA SER A 77 16.16 -3.48 0.34
C SER A 77 14.80 -3.00 -0.17
N ASN A 78 14.79 -1.99 -1.01
CA ASN A 78 13.58 -1.45 -1.63
C ASN A 78 13.38 -2.09 -3.01
N TYR A 79 12.22 -2.72 -3.19
CA TYR A 79 11.83 -3.45 -4.39
C TYR A 79 10.39 -3.15 -4.77
N PHE A 80 9.98 -3.65 -5.92
CA PHE A 80 8.57 -3.68 -6.31
C PHE A 80 8.16 -5.07 -6.78
N ASN A 81 6.88 -5.38 -6.57
CA ASN A 81 6.22 -6.54 -7.15
C ASN A 81 5.14 -6.07 -8.12
N ILE A 82 4.77 -6.92 -9.07
CA ILE A 82 3.64 -6.67 -9.97
C ILE A 82 2.62 -7.78 -9.76
N ARG A 83 1.37 -7.41 -9.47
CA ARG A 83 0.24 -8.33 -9.44
C ARG A 83 -0.60 -8.16 -10.69
N GLN A 84 -1.06 -9.28 -11.24
CA GLN A 84 -1.92 -9.29 -12.42
C GLN A 84 -3.41 -9.28 -12.04
N PRO A 85 -4.31 -8.93 -12.99
CA PRO A 85 -5.74 -8.84 -12.71
C PRO A 85 -6.32 -10.12 -12.14
N GLY A 86 -7.11 -9.99 -11.06
CA GLY A 86 -7.87 -11.08 -10.45
C GLY A 86 -7.04 -12.19 -9.82
N GLN A 87 -5.75 -12.01 -9.65
CA GLN A 87 -4.86 -13.01 -9.05
C GLN A 87 -4.08 -12.42 -7.88
N ASP A 88 -3.95 -13.18 -6.81
CA ASP A 88 -3.13 -12.82 -5.65
C ASP A 88 -1.64 -13.11 -5.89
N GLU A 89 -1.34 -14.03 -6.81
CA GLU A 89 0.02 -14.39 -7.17
C GLU A 89 0.71 -13.24 -7.92
N ALA A 90 1.96 -12.96 -7.55
CA ALA A 90 2.74 -11.92 -8.21
C ALA A 90 3.19 -12.38 -9.61
N LEU A 91 2.98 -11.54 -10.60
CA LEU A 91 3.54 -11.69 -11.94
C LEU A 91 5.07 -11.48 -11.94
N PHE A 92 5.54 -10.60 -11.07
CA PHE A 92 6.95 -10.26 -10.91
C PHE A 92 7.28 -9.98 -9.44
N ILE A 93 8.41 -10.50 -8.99
CA ILE A 93 8.91 -10.30 -7.61
C ILE A 93 10.29 -9.67 -7.69
N GLY A 94 10.38 -8.38 -7.37
CA GLY A 94 11.60 -7.59 -7.50
C GLY A 94 12.73 -8.06 -6.60
N SER A 95 12.42 -8.51 -5.38
CA SER A 95 13.45 -9.03 -4.46
C SER A 95 14.18 -10.27 -4.97
N THR A 96 13.58 -10.98 -5.92
CA THR A 96 14.19 -12.16 -6.57
C THR A 96 14.84 -11.79 -7.91
N SER A 97 14.21 -10.90 -8.68
CA SER A 97 14.55 -10.66 -10.08
C SER A 97 15.11 -9.25 -10.38
N GLY A 98 15.19 -8.39 -9.36
CA GLY A 98 15.77 -7.05 -9.48
C GLY A 98 14.73 -5.94 -9.65
N ASN A 99 15.19 -4.72 -9.94
CA ASN A 99 14.36 -3.51 -9.96
C ASN A 99 13.96 -3.05 -11.36
N SER A 100 13.94 -3.97 -12.31
CA SER A 100 13.54 -3.69 -13.70
C SER A 100 12.71 -4.84 -14.25
N TYR A 101 11.57 -4.50 -14.82
CA TYR A 101 10.66 -5.43 -15.46
C TYR A 101 10.33 -4.95 -16.86
N GLN A 102 10.32 -5.87 -17.83
CA GLN A 102 9.85 -5.62 -19.18
C GLN A 102 9.34 -6.92 -19.78
N ALA A 103 8.04 -7.00 -20.04
CA ALA A 103 7.43 -8.16 -20.68
C ALA A 103 6.05 -7.81 -21.24
N LYS A 104 5.56 -8.68 -22.13
CA LYS A 104 4.19 -8.62 -22.61
C LYS A 104 3.21 -9.01 -21.52
N LEU A 105 2.12 -8.25 -21.40
CA LEU A 105 1.06 -8.54 -20.46
C LEU A 105 0.26 -9.77 -20.90
N PRO A 106 -0.03 -10.72 -19.97
CA PRO A 106 -0.74 -11.96 -20.32
C PRO A 106 -2.25 -11.80 -20.43
N ALA A 107 -2.85 -10.74 -19.89
CA ALA A 107 -4.30 -10.56 -19.83
C ALA A 107 -4.68 -9.08 -19.81
N ASP A 108 -5.93 -8.80 -20.18
CA ASP A 108 -6.54 -7.49 -20.02
C ASP A 108 -6.90 -7.25 -18.55
N GLY A 109 -6.80 -6.03 -18.08
CA GLY A 109 -7.27 -5.62 -16.77
C GLY A 109 -6.30 -4.74 -15.99
N GLU A 110 -6.52 -4.66 -14.69
CA GLU A 110 -5.73 -3.82 -13.78
C GLU A 110 -4.52 -4.55 -13.23
N TYR A 111 -3.35 -3.95 -13.42
CA TYR A 111 -2.08 -4.39 -12.86
C TYR A 111 -1.70 -3.48 -11.70
N THR A 112 -1.22 -4.05 -10.61
CA THR A 112 -0.76 -3.30 -9.44
C THR A 112 0.73 -3.46 -9.27
N VAL A 113 1.44 -2.33 -9.30
CA VAL A 113 2.86 -2.24 -8.96
C VAL A 113 2.96 -1.83 -7.49
N GLN A 114 3.46 -2.71 -6.64
CA GLN A 114 3.62 -2.47 -5.22
C GLN A 114 5.07 -2.24 -4.86
N VAL A 115 5.39 -1.06 -4.35
CA VAL A 115 6.72 -0.70 -3.84
C VAL A 115 6.76 -0.97 -2.34
N TYR A 116 7.80 -1.66 -1.88
CA TYR A 116 7.93 -2.09 -0.50
C TYR A 116 9.38 -2.18 -0.05
N LEU A 117 9.58 -2.29 1.26
CA LEU A 117 10.85 -2.66 1.87
C LEU A 117 10.83 -4.12 2.31
N MET A 118 11.93 -4.83 2.11
CA MET A 118 12.09 -6.17 2.66
C MET A 118 11.99 -6.14 4.18
N ARG A 119 11.54 -7.25 4.77
CA ARG A 119 11.25 -7.34 6.20
C ARG A 119 12.40 -6.92 7.10
N ASN A 120 13.65 -7.28 6.77
CA ASN A 120 14.83 -6.91 7.54
C ASN A 120 15.02 -5.39 7.64
N ALA A 121 14.77 -4.66 6.56
CA ALA A 121 14.83 -3.19 6.54
C ALA A 121 13.57 -2.57 7.15
N ALA A 122 12.40 -3.12 6.87
CA ALA A 122 11.13 -2.66 7.41
C ALA A 122 11.11 -2.69 8.95
N ARG A 123 11.61 -3.76 9.57
CA ARG A 123 11.71 -3.88 11.03
C ARG A 123 12.58 -2.82 11.69
N ARG A 124 13.57 -2.30 10.97
CA ARG A 124 14.44 -1.22 11.44
C ARG A 124 13.91 0.17 11.14
N ASN A 125 12.68 0.28 10.64
CA ASN A 125 12.10 1.52 10.15
C ASN A 125 12.98 2.25 9.12
N ALA A 126 13.64 1.49 8.25
CA ALA A 126 14.42 2.06 7.17
C ALA A 126 13.54 2.91 6.26
N VAL A 127 14.12 3.92 5.65
CA VAL A 127 13.47 4.85 4.73
C VAL A 127 14.00 4.60 3.34
N ALA A 128 13.10 4.50 2.36
CA ALA A 128 13.44 4.45 0.95
C ALA A 128 12.87 5.66 0.23
N ASN A 129 13.73 6.41 -0.45
CA ASN A 129 13.35 7.41 -1.42
C ASN A 129 13.55 6.80 -2.80
N TYR A 130 12.53 6.82 -3.64
CA TYR A 130 12.55 6.14 -4.92
C TYR A 130 11.95 6.97 -6.04
N SER A 131 12.34 6.61 -7.26
CA SER A 131 11.66 6.99 -8.50
C SER A 131 11.15 5.72 -9.16
N LEU A 132 9.91 5.72 -9.58
CA LEU A 132 9.28 4.62 -10.30
C LEU A 132 8.87 5.11 -11.68
N GLU A 133 9.38 4.47 -12.74
CA GLU A 133 8.98 4.73 -14.12
C GLU A 133 8.15 3.56 -14.62
N MET A 134 6.97 3.85 -15.14
CA MET A 134 6.06 2.89 -15.75
C MET A 134 5.80 3.30 -17.20
N ARG A 135 5.92 2.35 -18.11
CA ARG A 135 5.72 2.58 -19.56
C ARG A 135 4.91 1.42 -20.15
N LEU A 136 3.93 1.76 -20.98
CA LEU A 136 3.08 0.80 -21.65
C LEU A 136 3.12 1.06 -23.16
N ARG A 137 3.42 0.03 -23.94
CA ARG A 137 3.46 0.07 -25.41
C ARG A 137 2.65 -1.04 -26.02
N ASP A 138 2.08 -0.76 -27.18
CA ASP A 138 1.42 -1.77 -28.02
C ASP A 138 2.42 -2.70 -28.70
#